data_4ec031fb8986b037e626ee21e8b6af52
#
_entry.id   4ec031fb8986b037e626ee21e8b6af52
#
_cell.length_a   1.000
_cell.length_b   1.000
_cell.length_c   1.000
_cell.angle_alpha   90.00
_cell.angle_beta   90.00
_cell.angle_gamma   90.00
#
_symmetry.space_group_name_H-M   'P 1'
#
loop_
_entity.id
_entity.type
_entity.pdbx_description
1 polymer ?
#
loop_
_entity_poly.entity_id
_entity_poly.type
_entity_poly.pdbx_seq_one_letter_code
_entity_poly.pdbx_strand_id
1 'polypeptide(L)' 'MDQGVVKTYDPVTGVGIVVRDADRTEVYLRPGSLKDSVFLTLRQGQRILFDPVEEDGHTFVTSIRLGQDGY' A
#
# COMPACT_ATOMS: atom_id res chain seq x y z
N MET A 1 -6.75 -3.19 10.51
CA MET A 1 -6.57 -2.86 9.08
C MET A 1 -6.47 -1.35 8.93
N ASP A 2 -5.45 -0.88 8.26
CA ASP A 2 -5.25 0.55 8.04
C ASP A 2 -5.74 0.95 6.67
N GLN A 3 -5.91 2.25 6.48
CA GLN A 3 -6.28 2.83 5.21
C GLN A 3 -5.28 3.92 4.85
N GLY A 4 -4.96 4.04 3.57
CA GLY A 4 -4.05 5.06 3.11
C GLY A 4 -4.18 5.35 1.64
N VAL A 5 -3.36 6.28 1.18
CA VAL A 5 -3.35 6.74 -0.21
C VAL A 5 -1.99 6.40 -0.81
N VAL A 6 -2.01 5.81 -2.00
CA VAL A 6 -0.77 5.49 -2.72
C VAL A 6 -0.10 6.78 -3.15
N LYS A 7 1.11 7.01 -2.64
CA LYS A 7 1.90 8.17 -3.01
C LYS A 7 2.69 7.92 -4.29
N THR A 8 3.34 6.76 -4.36
CA THR A 8 4.07 6.34 -5.55
C THR A 8 3.95 4.82 -5.69
N TYR A 9 4.07 4.34 -6.92
CA TYR A 9 4.17 2.91 -7.17
C TYR A 9 4.88 2.68 -8.49
N ASP A 10 5.89 1.81 -8.47
CA ASP A 10 6.63 1.42 -9.67
C ASP A 10 6.20 0.00 -10.07
N PRO A 11 5.44 -0.13 -11.16
CA PRO A 11 4.97 -1.46 -11.58
C PRO A 11 6.08 -2.38 -12.07
N VAL A 12 7.23 -1.83 -12.41
CA VAL A 12 8.37 -2.64 -12.87
C VAL A 12 9.02 -3.35 -11.70
N THR A 13 9.27 -2.63 -10.60
CA THR A 13 9.96 -3.19 -9.44
C THR A 13 9.01 -3.69 -8.36
N GLY A 14 7.77 -3.19 -8.33
CA GLY A 14 6.81 -3.51 -7.28
C GLY A 14 7.03 -2.72 -6.00
N VAL A 15 7.88 -1.71 -6.05
CA VAL A 15 8.19 -0.87 -4.88
C VAL A 15 7.33 0.39 -4.92
N GLY A 16 6.88 0.83 -3.76
CA GLY A 16 6.09 2.03 -3.67
C GLY A 16 5.94 2.54 -2.26
N ILE A 17 5.18 3.61 -2.11
CA ILE A 17 4.95 4.25 -0.82
C ILE A 17 3.47 4.54 -0.69
N VAL A 18 2.91 4.24 0.50
CA VAL A 18 1.54 4.56 0.87
C VAL A 18 1.59 5.46 2.09
N VAL A 19 0.80 6.52 2.08
CA VAL A 19 0.66 7.42 3.22
C VAL A 19 -0.57 7.01 4.01
N ARG A 20 -0.39 6.67 5.29
CA ARG A 20 -1.50 6.26 6.16
C ARG A 20 -2.39 7.46 6.46
N ASP A 21 -3.70 7.22 6.46
CA ASP A 21 -4.66 8.29 6.77
C ASP A 21 -4.58 8.72 8.23
N ALA A 22 -4.33 7.78 9.14
CA ALA A 22 -4.43 8.05 10.58
C ALA A 22 -3.39 9.05 11.07
N ASP A 23 -2.16 8.93 10.62
CA ASP A 23 -1.06 9.73 11.17
C ASP A 23 -0.13 10.29 10.09
N ARG A 24 -0.47 10.12 8.83
CA ARG A 24 0.31 10.61 7.70
C ARG A 24 1.71 10.00 7.59
N THR A 25 1.97 8.88 8.28
CA THR A 25 3.25 8.21 8.14
C THR A 25 3.31 7.42 6.85
N GLU A 26 4.51 7.24 6.33
CA GLU A 26 4.74 6.48 5.11
C GLU A 26 4.97 5.02 5.44
N VAL A 27 4.32 4.14 4.69
CA VAL A 27 4.55 2.71 4.74
C VAL A 27 4.94 2.24 3.34
N TYR A 28 5.66 1.14 3.25
CA TYR A 28 6.32 0.77 2.02
C TYR A 28 5.68 -0.43 1.36
N LEU A 29 5.60 -0.37 0.04
CA LEU A 29 5.27 -1.51 -0.81
C LEU A 29 6.57 -2.14 -1.28
N ARG A 30 6.66 -3.45 -1.22
CA ARG A 30 7.82 -4.18 -1.71
C ARG A 30 7.41 -5.17 -2.77
N PRO A 31 8.36 -5.71 -3.56
CA PRO A 31 8.01 -6.67 -4.60
C PRO A 31 7.16 -7.80 -4.04
N GLY A 32 6.08 -8.13 -4.73
CA GLY A 32 5.15 -9.15 -4.30
C GLY A 32 4.02 -8.68 -3.42
N SER A 33 3.95 -7.38 -3.09
CA SER A 33 2.87 -6.85 -2.23
C SER A 33 1.49 -7.08 -2.82
N LEU A 34 1.35 -7.12 -4.13
CA LEU A 34 0.06 -7.32 -4.81
C LEU A 34 -0.26 -8.78 -5.10
N LYS A 35 0.58 -9.71 -4.69
CA LYS A 35 0.51 -11.09 -5.13
C LYS A 35 -0.84 -11.75 -4.90
N ASP A 36 -1.43 -11.54 -3.74
CA ASP A 36 -2.70 -12.18 -3.39
C ASP A 36 -3.86 -11.19 -3.37
N SER A 37 -3.70 -10.07 -4.06
CA SER A 37 -4.73 -9.04 -4.13
C SER A 37 -5.43 -9.07 -5.48
N VAL A 38 -6.52 -8.31 -5.59
CA VAL A 38 -7.22 -8.14 -6.87
C VAL A 38 -6.51 -7.15 -7.79
N PHE A 39 -5.47 -6.49 -7.28
CA PHE A 39 -4.77 -5.46 -8.04
C PHE A 39 -3.61 -6.05 -8.84
N LEU A 40 -3.51 -5.65 -10.09
CA LEU A 40 -2.33 -5.93 -10.91
C LEU A 40 -1.32 -4.81 -10.81
N THR A 41 -1.78 -3.60 -10.50
CA THR A 41 -0.96 -2.43 -10.31
C THR A 41 -1.71 -1.44 -9.41
N LEU A 42 -1.00 -0.42 -8.94
CA LEU A 42 -1.60 0.65 -8.16
C LEU A 42 -1.32 1.98 -8.85
N ARG A 43 -2.17 2.97 -8.58
CA ARG A 43 -2.02 4.31 -9.14
C ARG A 43 -1.78 5.31 -8.03
N GLN A 44 -1.03 6.35 -8.34
CA GLN A 44 -0.85 7.48 -7.44
C GLN A 44 -2.23 8.08 -7.11
N GLY A 45 -2.47 8.31 -5.83
CA GLY A 45 -3.73 8.86 -5.36
C GLY A 45 -4.81 7.84 -5.05
N GLN A 46 -4.56 6.56 -5.33
CA GLN A 46 -5.54 5.50 -5.08
C GLN A 46 -5.62 5.20 -3.59
N ARG A 47 -6.85 5.04 -3.09
CA ARG A 47 -7.07 4.64 -1.70
C ARG A 47 -7.09 3.13 -1.60
N ILE A 48 -6.42 2.62 -0.56
CA ILE A 48 -6.37 1.18 -0.30
C ILE A 48 -6.56 0.92 1.20
N LEU A 49 -7.05 -0.26 1.50
CA LEU A 49 -7.01 -0.84 2.84
C LEU A 49 -5.89 -1.86 2.86
N PHE A 50 -5.20 -1.97 3.97
CA PHE A 50 -4.07 -2.88 4.08
C PHE A 50 -3.77 -3.23 5.53
N ASP A 51 -3.02 -4.29 5.73
CA ASP A 51 -2.50 -4.66 7.03
C ASP A 51 -1.03 -4.29 7.10
N PRO A 52 -0.62 -3.47 8.09
CA PRO A 52 0.79 -3.11 8.24
C PRO A 52 1.56 -4.22 8.94
N VAL A 53 2.79 -4.44 8.48
CA VAL A 53 3.71 -5.39 9.09
C VAL A 53 5.05 -4.70 9.31
N GLU A 54 5.60 -4.79 10.52
CA GLU A 54 6.90 -4.21 10.81
C GLU A 54 8.00 -5.25 10.66
N GLU A 55 9.05 -4.91 9.91
CA GLU A 55 10.23 -5.73 9.74
C GLU A 55 11.45 -4.82 9.69
N ASP A 56 12.44 -5.11 10.52
CA ASP A 56 13.72 -4.40 10.52
C ASP A 56 13.58 -2.89 10.64
N GLY A 57 12.62 -2.45 11.46
CA GLY A 57 12.41 -1.03 11.70
C GLY A 57 11.61 -0.31 10.63
N HIS A 58 11.11 -1.03 9.64
CA HIS A 58 10.27 -0.48 8.58
C HIS A 58 8.89 -1.09 8.62
N THR A 59 7.88 -0.33 8.20
CA THR A 59 6.51 -0.81 8.10
C THR A 59 6.17 -1.07 6.65
N PHE A 60 5.73 -2.28 6.36
CA PHE A 60 5.37 -2.71 5.01
C PHE A 60 3.88 -2.97 4.90
N VAL A 61 3.38 -2.83 3.66
CA VAL A 61 1.97 -3.03 3.33
C VAL A 61 1.73 -4.49 2.95
N THR A 62 0.70 -5.09 3.52
CA THR A 62 0.27 -6.44 3.14
C THR A 62 -1.25 -6.48 3.01
N SER A 63 -1.77 -7.54 2.38
CA SER A 63 -3.21 -7.80 2.31
C SER A 63 -3.99 -6.62 1.77
N ILE A 64 -3.58 -6.13 0.61
CA ILE A 64 -4.14 -4.91 0.02
C ILE A 64 -5.57 -5.15 -0.47
N ARG A 65 -6.46 -4.21 -0.17
CA ARG A 65 -7.86 -4.25 -0.59
C ARG A 65 -8.30 -2.88 -1.07
N LEU A 66 -9.44 -2.85 -1.78
CA LEU A 66 -10.02 -1.61 -2.25
C LEU A 66 -10.38 -0.71 -1.06
N GLY A 67 -10.03 0.57 -1.17
CA GLY A 67 -10.35 1.54 -0.14
C GLY A 67 -11.83 1.90 -0.11
N GLN A 68 -12.25 2.55 0.98
CA GLN A 68 -13.66 2.86 1.20
C GLN A 68 -14.25 3.80 0.17
N ASP A 69 -13.44 4.66 -0.43
CA ASP A 69 -13.93 5.62 -1.40
C ASP A 69 -14.03 5.04 -2.80
N GLY A 70 -13.82 3.76 -2.95
CA GLY A 70 -14.00 3.09 -4.23
C GLY A 70 -12.93 3.36 -5.27
N TYR A 71 -11.86 3.89 -4.86
CA TYR A 71 -10.78 4.19 -5.77
C TYR A 71 -9.99 2.97 -6.11
#